data_4c5c6a0bbb6fd132db263900d7004c31
#
_entry.id   4c5c6a0bbb6fd132db263900d7004c31
#
_cell.length_a   1.000
_cell.length_b   1.000
_cell.length_c   1.000
_cell.angle_alpha   90.00
_cell.angle_beta   90.00
_cell.angle_gamma   90.00
#
_symmetry.space_group_name_H-M   'P 1'
#
loop_
_entity.id
_entity.type
_entity.pdbx_description
1 polymer ?
#
loop_
_entity_poly.entity_id
_entity_poly.type
_entity_poly.pdbx_seq_one_letter_code
_entity_poly.pdbx_strand_id
1 'polypeptide(L)'
;AVTTALAARAELQNENLLTPLPAGYKVDFQKRQGRAEITEMVPTGENVNNWTEMVTVQTFFGLNVTPEQFKTGMEKNWTSACPGATSRLIATSPERGYPASLWVLSCPRNPGTGQPEHTWIKAIKGADSFYMVQKAFKFAPSKEQETKWLAYLRDVWVCDTRVAARACPKGMQP
;
A
#
# COMPACT_ATOMS: atom_id res chain seq x y z
N ALA A 1 -42.32 -18.36 -9.18
CA ALA A 1 -40.90 -18.63 -9.27
C ALA A 1 -40.19 -17.29 -9.31
N VAL A 2 -39.46 -16.92 -8.24
CA VAL A 2 -38.64 -15.71 -8.19
C VAL A 2 -37.24 -16.11 -8.71
N THR A 3 -36.91 -15.68 -9.92
CA THR A 3 -35.57 -15.86 -10.50
C THR A 3 -34.67 -14.79 -9.91
N THR A 4 -33.87 -15.14 -8.91
CA THR A 4 -32.81 -14.29 -8.42
C THR A 4 -31.71 -14.24 -9.49
N ALA A 5 -31.62 -13.14 -10.23
CA ALA A 5 -30.49 -12.86 -11.09
C ALA A 5 -29.27 -12.69 -10.20
N LEU A 6 -28.33 -13.64 -10.23
CA LEU A 6 -26.99 -13.42 -9.72
C LEU A 6 -26.38 -12.31 -10.57
N ALA A 7 -26.16 -11.14 -9.96
CA ALA A 7 -25.37 -10.10 -10.60
C ALA A 7 -23.99 -10.70 -10.90
N ALA A 8 -23.63 -10.75 -12.18
CA ALA A 8 -22.29 -11.15 -12.60
C ALA A 8 -21.32 -10.15 -11.99
N ARG A 9 -20.46 -10.64 -11.12
CA ARG A 9 -19.44 -9.82 -10.48
C ARG A 9 -18.39 -9.45 -11.54
N ALA A 10 -18.04 -8.17 -11.61
CA ALA A 10 -17.07 -7.69 -12.59
C ALA A 10 -15.70 -8.35 -12.36
N GLU A 11 -15.12 -8.94 -13.41
CA GLU A 11 -13.75 -9.47 -13.38
C GLU A 11 -12.75 -8.33 -13.46
N LEU A 12 -11.55 -8.56 -12.92
CA LEU A 12 -10.43 -7.62 -13.06
C LEU A 12 -10.12 -7.35 -14.53
N GLN A 13 -9.88 -6.10 -14.86
CA GLN A 13 -9.54 -5.65 -16.22
C GLN A 13 -8.22 -4.88 -16.20
N ASN A 14 -7.38 -5.10 -17.22
CA ASN A 14 -6.09 -4.43 -17.37
C ASN A 14 -5.15 -4.64 -16.16
N GLU A 15 -4.48 -3.58 -15.75
CA GLU A 15 -3.52 -3.57 -14.64
C GLU A 15 -4.23 -3.34 -13.30
N ASN A 16 -3.96 -4.19 -12.31
CA ASN A 16 -4.57 -4.11 -10.98
C ASN A 16 -3.57 -4.42 -9.89
N LEU A 17 -3.58 -3.61 -8.82
CA LEU A 17 -2.85 -3.92 -7.61
C LEU A 17 -3.63 -4.96 -6.79
N LEU A 18 -2.98 -6.05 -6.47
CA LEU A 18 -3.54 -7.09 -5.60
C LEU A 18 -3.04 -6.88 -4.17
N THR A 19 -3.94 -6.41 -3.33
CA THR A 19 -3.68 -6.12 -1.91
C THR A 19 -4.74 -6.81 -1.07
N PRO A 20 -4.41 -7.92 -0.38
CA PRO A 20 -5.39 -8.61 0.45
C PRO A 20 -5.77 -7.75 1.66
N LEU A 21 -7.04 -7.82 2.08
CA LEU A 21 -7.46 -7.28 3.38
C LEU A 21 -6.78 -8.10 4.49
N PRO A 22 -5.97 -7.48 5.37
CA PRO A 22 -5.33 -8.23 6.43
C PRO A 22 -6.33 -8.80 7.43
N ALA A 23 -6.05 -9.98 7.98
CA ALA A 23 -6.90 -10.58 9.00
C ALA A 23 -7.02 -9.64 10.23
N GLY A 24 -8.24 -9.42 10.69
CA GLY A 24 -8.56 -8.51 11.79
C GLY A 24 -8.62 -7.03 11.43
N TYR A 25 -8.52 -6.69 10.14
CA TYR A 25 -8.66 -5.32 9.62
C TYR A 25 -9.99 -5.12 8.90
N LYS A 26 -10.38 -3.88 8.78
CA LYS A 26 -11.50 -3.41 7.95
C LYS A 26 -11.05 -2.24 7.07
N VAL A 27 -11.68 -2.08 5.93
CA VAL A 27 -11.62 -0.82 5.16
C VAL A 27 -12.45 0.21 5.93
N ASP A 28 -11.83 1.31 6.35
CA ASP A 28 -12.48 2.37 7.12
C ASP A 28 -12.58 3.69 6.35
N PHE A 29 -11.72 3.88 5.36
CA PHE A 29 -11.77 5.02 4.47
C PHE A 29 -11.40 4.63 3.04
N GLN A 30 -12.14 5.18 2.07
CA GLN A 30 -11.83 5.05 0.66
C GLN A 30 -12.25 6.32 -0.08
N LYS A 31 -11.37 6.83 -0.93
CA LYS A 31 -11.63 8.02 -1.72
C LYS A 31 -10.88 7.98 -3.04
N ARG A 32 -11.58 8.40 -4.11
CA ARG A 32 -10.97 8.72 -5.39
C ARG A 32 -11.08 10.22 -5.63
N GLN A 33 -9.99 10.87 -5.99
CA GLN A 33 -9.93 12.29 -6.30
C GLN A 33 -8.97 12.53 -7.46
N GLY A 34 -9.50 13.02 -8.58
CA GLY A 34 -8.73 13.24 -9.78
C GLY A 34 -8.06 11.94 -10.27
N ARG A 35 -6.73 11.97 -10.33
CA ARG A 35 -5.90 10.84 -10.78
C ARG A 35 -5.29 10.04 -9.61
N ALA A 36 -5.89 10.08 -8.45
CA ALA A 36 -5.45 9.31 -7.30
C ALA A 36 -6.61 8.63 -6.60
N GLU A 37 -6.34 7.44 -6.09
CA GLU A 37 -7.24 6.68 -5.23
C GLU A 37 -6.50 6.27 -3.97
N ILE A 38 -7.18 6.34 -2.83
CA ILE A 38 -6.66 5.92 -1.53
C ILE A 38 -7.67 5.02 -0.84
N THR A 39 -7.16 3.95 -0.23
CA THR A 39 -7.90 3.07 0.67
C THR A 39 -7.10 2.92 1.95
N GLU A 40 -7.76 3.13 3.09
CA GLU A 40 -7.16 2.98 4.41
C GLU A 40 -7.87 1.88 5.19
N MET A 41 -7.06 0.96 5.71
CA MET A 41 -7.49 -0.19 6.48
C MET A 41 -6.89 -0.12 7.88
N VAL A 42 -7.71 -0.31 8.88
CA VAL A 42 -7.34 -0.28 10.30
C VAL A 42 -7.82 -1.54 11.01
N PRO A 43 -7.27 -1.90 12.16
CA PRO A 43 -7.83 -2.95 13.01
C PRO A 43 -9.33 -2.74 13.26
N THR A 44 -10.12 -3.81 13.33
CA THR A 44 -11.59 -3.73 13.43
C THR A 44 -12.11 -2.92 14.61
N GLY A 45 -11.33 -2.79 15.69
CA GLY A 45 -11.63 -1.95 16.85
C GLY A 45 -11.23 -0.48 16.74
N GLU A 46 -10.59 -0.08 15.63
CA GLU A 46 -10.06 1.27 15.41
C GLU A 46 -10.79 1.98 14.26
N ASN A 47 -10.44 3.24 14.01
CA ASN A 47 -10.90 4.02 12.87
C ASN A 47 -9.81 4.99 12.40
N VAL A 48 -9.95 5.56 11.19
CA VAL A 48 -8.95 6.45 10.57
C VAL A 48 -8.65 7.73 11.36
N ASN A 49 -9.55 8.16 12.26
CA ASN A 49 -9.33 9.31 13.11
C ASN A 49 -8.59 8.95 14.42
N ASN A 50 -8.64 7.69 14.82
CA ASN A 50 -8.00 7.18 16.02
C ASN A 50 -7.48 5.75 15.81
N TRP A 51 -6.27 5.66 15.30
CA TRP A 51 -5.61 4.40 14.95
C TRP A 51 -4.24 4.28 15.61
N THR A 52 -3.83 3.06 15.87
CA THR A 52 -2.47 2.70 16.28
C THR A 52 -1.69 2.03 15.16
N GLU A 53 -2.42 1.33 14.28
CA GLU A 53 -1.90 0.63 13.12
C GLU A 53 -2.77 0.92 11.89
N MET A 54 -2.13 1.11 10.73
CA MET A 54 -2.86 1.38 9.49
C MET A 54 -2.16 0.75 8.30
N VAL A 55 -2.94 0.22 7.37
CA VAL A 55 -2.49 -0.09 6.00
C VAL A 55 -3.13 0.92 5.06
N THR A 56 -2.30 1.63 4.30
CA THR A 56 -2.75 2.57 3.27
C THR A 56 -2.36 2.06 1.90
N VAL A 57 -3.33 2.01 1.00
CA VAL A 57 -3.14 1.66 -0.41
C VAL A 57 -3.41 2.89 -1.25
N GLN A 58 -2.49 3.26 -2.13
CA GLN A 58 -2.68 4.36 -3.07
C GLN A 58 -2.38 3.92 -4.49
N THR A 59 -3.24 4.34 -5.41
CA THR A 59 -3.03 4.23 -6.85
C THR A 59 -2.98 5.63 -7.45
N PHE A 60 -1.92 5.90 -8.20
CA PHE A 60 -1.72 7.15 -8.92
C PHE A 60 -1.80 6.86 -10.42
N PHE A 61 -2.96 7.15 -11.01
CA PHE A 61 -3.25 6.85 -12.41
C PHE A 61 -2.39 7.67 -13.37
N GLY A 62 -1.60 6.98 -14.18
CA GLY A 62 -0.71 7.60 -15.18
C GLY A 62 0.49 8.35 -14.58
N LEU A 63 0.79 8.19 -13.29
CA LEU A 63 2.01 8.76 -12.72
C LEU A 63 3.23 8.01 -13.23
N ASN A 64 4.14 8.73 -13.88
CA ASN A 64 5.34 8.19 -14.49
C ASN A 64 6.60 8.62 -13.74
N VAL A 65 6.82 8.02 -12.58
CA VAL A 65 8.04 8.17 -11.77
C VAL A 65 8.59 6.80 -11.42
N THR A 66 9.88 6.72 -11.11
CA THR A 66 10.45 5.46 -10.59
C THR A 66 10.15 5.31 -9.10
N PRO A 67 10.19 4.07 -8.54
CA PRO A 67 10.08 3.85 -7.11
C PRO A 67 11.13 4.63 -6.30
N GLU A 68 12.35 4.79 -6.83
CA GLU A 68 13.43 5.55 -6.20
C GLU A 68 13.13 7.06 -6.16
N GLN A 69 12.60 7.62 -7.25
CA GLN A 69 12.18 9.02 -7.29
C GLN A 69 11.04 9.28 -6.30
N PHE A 70 10.07 8.37 -6.24
CA PHE A 70 8.97 8.46 -5.30
C PHE A 70 9.46 8.37 -3.84
N LYS A 71 10.35 7.40 -3.54
CA LYS A 71 10.99 7.26 -2.24
C LYS A 71 11.71 8.54 -1.82
N THR A 72 12.53 9.12 -2.70
CA THR A 72 13.25 10.37 -2.43
C THR A 72 12.31 11.52 -2.09
N GLY A 73 11.17 11.63 -2.79
CA GLY A 73 10.14 12.62 -2.48
C GLY A 73 9.51 12.41 -1.10
N MET A 74 9.20 11.18 -0.75
CA MET A 74 8.67 10.84 0.57
C MET A 74 9.68 11.11 1.69
N GLU A 75 10.95 10.75 1.51
CA GLU A 75 12.02 11.01 2.46
C GLU A 75 12.16 12.51 2.77
N LYS A 76 12.13 13.33 1.72
CA LYS A 76 12.18 14.78 1.86
C LYS A 76 10.99 15.31 2.69
N ASN A 77 9.80 14.83 2.40
CA ASN A 77 8.59 15.24 3.13
C ASN A 77 8.66 14.80 4.61
N TRP A 78 9.09 13.57 4.87
CA TRP A 78 9.22 13.04 6.23
C TRP A 78 10.29 13.80 7.03
N THR A 79 11.46 14.05 6.44
CA THR A 79 12.54 14.80 7.08
C THR A 79 12.13 16.23 7.41
N SER A 80 11.33 16.87 6.52
CA SER A 80 10.80 18.20 6.76
C SER A 80 9.73 18.23 7.85
N ALA A 81 8.89 17.20 7.94
CA ALA A 81 7.79 17.12 8.89
C ALA A 81 8.19 16.58 10.26
N CYS A 82 9.23 15.77 10.33
CA CYS A 82 9.67 15.10 11.56
C CYS A 82 11.19 15.28 11.78
N PRO A 83 11.60 16.13 12.73
CA PRO A 83 12.99 16.21 13.14
C PRO A 83 13.53 14.86 13.65
N GLY A 84 14.65 14.42 13.10
CA GLY A 84 15.24 13.11 13.44
C GLY A 84 14.65 11.93 12.67
N ALA A 85 13.82 12.17 11.66
CA ALA A 85 13.33 11.11 10.78
C ALA A 85 14.49 10.38 10.08
N THR A 86 14.36 9.07 9.95
CA THR A 86 15.31 8.21 9.27
C THR A 86 14.65 7.41 8.16
N SER A 87 15.44 7.03 7.16
CA SER A 87 15.01 6.16 6.07
C SER A 87 16.01 5.01 5.90
N ARG A 88 15.50 3.81 5.62
CA ARG A 88 16.33 2.66 5.30
C ARG A 88 15.71 1.86 4.16
N LEU A 89 16.45 1.72 3.07
CA LEU A 89 16.10 0.83 1.96
C LEU A 89 16.18 -0.63 2.43
N ILE A 90 15.16 -1.43 2.12
CA ILE A 90 15.09 -2.86 2.42
C ILE A 90 15.38 -3.68 1.17
N ALA A 91 14.75 -3.33 0.05
CA ALA A 91 14.95 -4.02 -1.21
C ALA A 91 14.62 -3.11 -2.40
N THR A 92 15.36 -3.29 -3.49
CA THR A 92 15.02 -2.78 -4.82
C THR A 92 15.19 -3.94 -5.79
N SER A 93 14.11 -4.40 -6.37
CA SER A 93 14.11 -5.46 -7.37
C SER A 93 12.84 -5.42 -8.20
N PRO A 94 12.91 -5.75 -9.50
CA PRO A 94 11.71 -5.91 -10.28
C PRO A 94 10.82 -7.00 -9.71
N GLU A 95 9.52 -6.73 -9.62
CA GLU A 95 8.51 -7.72 -9.29
C GLU A 95 7.69 -8.05 -10.53
N ARG A 96 7.76 -9.29 -10.97
CA ARG A 96 7.06 -9.75 -12.18
C ARG A 96 7.27 -8.82 -13.38
N GLY A 97 8.50 -8.23 -13.48
CA GLY A 97 8.89 -7.32 -14.54
C GLY A 97 8.51 -5.84 -14.34
N TYR A 98 7.91 -5.47 -13.20
CA TYR A 98 7.69 -4.07 -12.82
C TYR A 98 8.76 -3.59 -11.84
N PRO A 99 9.33 -2.38 -12.04
CA PRO A 99 10.23 -1.80 -11.03
C PRO A 99 9.52 -1.65 -9.68
N ALA A 100 10.17 -2.09 -8.61
CA ALA A 100 9.64 -2.00 -7.26
C ALA A 100 10.72 -1.69 -6.24
N SER A 101 10.33 -1.02 -5.16
CA SER A 101 11.18 -0.73 -3.99
C SER A 101 10.41 -0.91 -2.70
N LEU A 102 11.10 -1.38 -1.67
CA LEU A 102 10.59 -1.55 -0.31
C LEU A 102 11.55 -0.86 0.66
N TRP A 103 11.03 0.05 1.48
CA TRP A 103 11.82 0.79 2.46
C TRP A 103 11.01 1.07 3.73
N VAL A 104 11.69 1.52 4.79
CA VAL A 104 11.07 1.97 6.03
C VAL A 104 11.45 3.42 6.30
N LEU A 105 10.48 4.20 6.71
CA LEU A 105 10.63 5.53 7.28
C LEU A 105 10.29 5.48 8.76
N SER A 106 11.07 6.15 9.59
CA SER A 106 10.86 6.20 11.03
C SER A 106 10.96 7.64 11.52
N CYS A 107 9.96 8.04 12.28
CA CYS A 107 9.88 9.32 12.98
C CYS A 107 9.89 9.04 14.48
N PRO A 108 10.89 9.48 15.24
CA PRO A 108 10.95 9.20 16.68
C PRO A 108 9.82 9.86 17.46
N ARG A 109 9.35 11.01 16.99
CA ARG A 109 8.20 11.72 17.56
C ARG A 109 7.55 12.59 16.50
N ASN A 110 6.42 12.15 15.97
CA ASN A 110 5.64 12.94 15.01
C ASN A 110 5.09 14.19 15.71
N PRO A 111 5.41 15.41 15.26
CA PRO A 111 4.95 16.64 15.90
C PRO A 111 3.43 16.79 15.96
N GLY A 112 2.71 16.21 14.98
CA GLY A 112 1.25 16.29 14.92
C GLY A 112 0.53 15.38 15.92
N THR A 113 1.15 14.27 16.34
CA THR A 113 0.53 13.27 17.24
C THR A 113 1.24 13.13 18.59
N GLY A 114 2.50 13.60 18.68
CA GLY A 114 3.36 13.40 19.85
C GLY A 114 3.83 11.94 20.02
N GLN A 115 3.46 11.04 19.09
CA GLN A 115 3.80 9.62 19.11
C GLN A 115 4.92 9.31 18.12
N PRO A 116 5.69 8.24 18.31
CA PRO A 116 6.56 7.73 17.24
C PRO A 116 5.71 7.24 16.07
N GLU A 117 6.29 7.27 14.88
CA GLU A 117 5.66 6.69 13.70
C GLU A 117 6.68 5.92 12.88
N HIS A 118 6.38 4.67 12.57
CA HIS A 118 7.20 3.79 11.75
C HIS A 118 6.35 3.30 10.59
N THR A 119 6.81 3.47 9.36
CA THR A 119 6.05 3.03 8.18
C THR A 119 6.94 2.27 7.20
N TRP A 120 6.50 1.06 6.83
CA TRP A 120 7.07 0.25 5.77
C TRP A 120 6.29 0.53 4.50
N ILE A 121 6.99 0.78 3.41
CA ILE A 121 6.39 1.23 2.17
C ILE A 121 6.90 0.36 1.03
N LYS A 122 5.98 -0.18 0.26
CA LYS A 122 6.24 -0.80 -1.03
C LYS A 122 5.68 0.08 -2.13
N ALA A 123 6.52 0.40 -3.11
CA ALA A 123 6.12 1.11 -4.31
C ALA A 123 6.40 0.25 -5.55
N ILE A 124 5.46 0.24 -6.50
CA ILE A 124 5.55 -0.51 -7.75
C ILE A 124 5.19 0.43 -8.89
N LYS A 125 6.08 0.56 -9.89
CA LYS A 125 5.79 1.26 -11.13
C LYS A 125 5.20 0.28 -12.13
N GLY A 126 3.89 0.29 -12.28
CA GLY A 126 3.20 -0.46 -13.32
C GLY A 126 3.31 0.18 -14.70
N ALA A 127 2.66 -0.42 -15.70
CA ALA A 127 2.57 0.12 -17.06
C ALA A 127 1.64 1.35 -17.12
N ASP A 128 0.47 1.24 -16.49
CA ASP A 128 -0.58 2.25 -16.55
C ASP A 128 -0.56 3.21 -15.35
N SER A 129 -0.11 2.74 -14.19
CA SER A 129 -0.20 3.47 -12.93
C SER A 129 1.02 3.28 -12.05
N PHE A 130 1.10 4.08 -11.01
CA PHE A 130 2.04 3.91 -9.91
C PHE A 130 1.27 3.50 -8.65
N TYR A 131 1.76 2.51 -7.95
CA TYR A 131 1.12 1.91 -6.79
C TYR A 131 2.00 2.04 -5.56
N MET A 132 1.37 2.37 -4.42
CA MET A 132 2.03 2.40 -3.12
C MET A 132 1.17 1.68 -2.09
N VAL A 133 1.79 0.82 -1.31
CA VAL A 133 1.19 0.21 -0.12
C VAL A 133 2.11 0.48 1.06
N GLN A 134 1.55 1.02 2.12
CA GLN A 134 2.30 1.26 3.34
C GLN A 134 1.62 0.64 4.55
N LYS A 135 2.44 0.18 5.48
CA LYS A 135 2.04 -0.25 6.82
C LYS A 135 2.65 0.68 7.85
N ALA A 136 1.82 1.41 8.57
CA ALA A 136 2.22 2.36 9.59
C ALA A 136 1.88 1.87 11.00
N PHE A 137 2.74 2.23 11.96
CA PHE A 137 2.54 2.03 13.40
C PHE A 137 2.80 3.34 14.13
N LYS A 138 1.96 3.71 15.10
CA LYS A 138 2.20 4.81 16.05
C LYS A 138 2.93 4.36 17.31
N PHE A 139 3.68 3.29 17.21
CA PHE A 139 4.55 2.74 18.26
C PHE A 139 5.71 1.98 17.62
N ALA A 140 6.73 1.60 18.40
CA ALA A 140 7.80 0.74 17.91
C ALA A 140 7.31 -0.72 17.81
N PRO A 141 7.16 -1.28 16.59
CA PRO A 141 6.69 -2.65 16.44
C PRO A 141 7.74 -3.66 16.93
N SER A 142 7.26 -4.83 17.37
CA SER A 142 8.13 -5.96 17.68
C SER A 142 8.74 -6.55 16.40
N LYS A 143 9.81 -7.34 16.54
CA LYS A 143 10.42 -8.08 15.42
C LYS A 143 9.45 -9.04 14.74
N GLU A 144 8.55 -9.63 15.50
CA GLU A 144 7.51 -10.50 14.97
C GLU A 144 6.51 -9.71 14.09
N GLN A 145 6.09 -8.53 14.55
CA GLN A 145 5.22 -7.62 13.79
C GLN A 145 5.93 -7.14 12.51
N GLU A 146 7.20 -6.72 12.61
CA GLU A 146 8.00 -6.34 11.42
C GLU A 146 8.03 -7.49 10.40
N THR A 147 8.36 -8.70 10.84
CA THR A 147 8.46 -9.89 9.97
C THR A 147 7.13 -10.20 9.29
N LYS A 148 6.03 -10.21 10.05
CA LYS A 148 4.67 -10.42 9.53
C LYS A 148 4.32 -9.41 8.45
N TRP A 149 4.57 -8.13 8.69
CA TRP A 149 4.17 -7.09 7.76
C TRP A 149 5.10 -6.95 6.57
N LEU A 150 6.38 -7.31 6.70
CA LEU A 150 7.26 -7.46 5.54
C LEU A 150 6.81 -8.61 4.64
N ALA A 151 6.36 -9.74 5.20
CA ALA A 151 5.77 -10.83 4.43
C ALA A 151 4.50 -10.36 3.69
N TYR A 152 3.59 -9.68 4.38
CA TYR A 152 2.40 -9.09 3.77
C TYR A 152 2.74 -8.16 2.60
N LEU A 153 3.69 -7.24 2.77
CA LEU A 153 4.09 -6.32 1.71
C LEU A 153 4.75 -7.04 0.53
N ARG A 154 5.47 -8.15 0.76
CA ARG A 154 6.03 -8.97 -0.33
C ARG A 154 4.94 -9.66 -1.15
N ASP A 155 3.83 -10.03 -0.52
CA ASP A 155 2.69 -10.66 -1.19
C ASP A 155 1.82 -9.69 -2.00
N VAL A 156 2.00 -8.38 -1.82
CA VAL A 156 1.37 -7.34 -2.65
C VAL A 156 2.07 -7.30 -4.01
N TRP A 157 1.30 -7.39 -5.10
CA TRP A 157 1.85 -7.34 -6.45
C TRP A 157 0.85 -6.79 -7.46
N VAL A 158 1.33 -6.42 -8.63
CA VAL A 158 0.51 -5.88 -9.73
C VAL A 158 0.32 -6.97 -10.78
N CYS A 159 -0.94 -7.31 -11.07
CA CYS A 159 -1.30 -8.18 -12.18
C CYS A 159 -1.79 -7.38 -13.39
N ASP A 160 -1.74 -7.99 -14.58
CA ASP A 160 -2.25 -7.38 -15.81
C ASP A 160 -2.92 -8.45 -16.68
N THR A 161 -4.21 -8.29 -16.95
CA THR A 161 -4.98 -9.24 -17.76
C THR A 161 -4.53 -9.30 -19.23
N ARG A 162 -3.75 -8.32 -19.66
CA ARG A 162 -3.20 -8.20 -21.03
C ARG A 162 -1.86 -8.92 -21.18
N VAL A 163 -1.22 -9.32 -20.06
CA VAL A 163 0.15 -9.84 -20.05
C VAL A 163 0.21 -11.21 -19.40
N ALA A 164 0.44 -12.26 -20.17
CA ALA A 164 0.43 -13.64 -19.68
C ALA A 164 1.41 -13.90 -18.51
N ALA A 165 2.62 -13.29 -18.55
CA ALA A 165 3.64 -13.46 -17.51
C ALA A 165 3.24 -12.88 -16.14
N ARG A 166 2.18 -12.05 -16.08
CA ARG A 166 1.64 -11.43 -14.88
C ARG A 166 0.11 -11.42 -14.86
N ALA A 167 -0.50 -12.47 -15.44
CA ALA A 167 -1.94 -12.59 -15.52
C ALA A 167 -2.61 -12.46 -14.15
N CYS A 168 -3.74 -11.76 -14.11
CA CYS A 168 -4.55 -11.68 -12.90
C CYS A 168 -5.15 -13.04 -12.54
N PRO A 169 -5.24 -13.39 -11.26
CA PRO A 169 -5.91 -14.61 -10.82
C PRO A 169 -7.37 -14.63 -11.29
N LYS A 170 -7.82 -15.79 -11.77
CA LYS A 170 -9.21 -15.97 -12.18
C LYS A 170 -10.15 -15.90 -10.96
N GLY A 171 -11.30 -15.26 -11.13
CA GLY A 171 -12.31 -15.14 -10.09
C GLY A 171 -12.04 -14.10 -9.00
N MET A 172 -10.93 -13.36 -9.08
CA MET A 172 -10.69 -12.17 -8.26
C MET A 172 -11.48 -10.97 -8.78
N GLN A 173 -11.94 -10.15 -7.86
CA GLN A 173 -12.73 -8.94 -8.11
C GLN A 173 -11.94 -7.71 -7.70
N PRO A 174 -12.24 -6.56 -8.33
CA PRO A 174 -11.64 -5.29 -7.94
C PRO A 174 -11.98 -4.90 -6.50
#